data_0d9c61b6e062cb503a2b072876a77a0d
#
_entry.id   0d9c61b6e062cb503a2b072876a77a0d
#
_cell.length_a   1.000
_cell.length_b   1.000
_cell.length_c   1.000
_cell.angle_alpha   90.00
_cell.angle_beta   90.00
_cell.angle_gamma   90.00
#
_symmetry.space_group_name_H-M   'P 1'
#
loop_
_entity.id
_entity.type
_entity.pdbx_description
1 polymer ?
#
loop_
_entity_poly.entity_id
_entity_poly.type
_entity_poly.pdbx_seq_one_letter_code
_entity_poly.pdbx_strand_id
1 'polypeptide(L)'
;MKLLEFTINQINQGLKRKEFSALELCREYFDNIRDKDKKISSFLSTNEESALSQAKEIDSSIAKGEEIDQLTGVPCAIKDNILIEGLKCTAGSKILENYIAPYDATVIKKLKEQKAVMLGKTNLDEFAMGASTENSAFGPTRNPHDLTRVPGGSSGGSAAAVAANLSCYSLGSDTGGSIRLPASFCGVVGLKPTYGAVSRYGLIAFASSLDQIGPIAKTVEDCQIVFNAIKGKDEMDSTSVDLIPHSRTPFPDKASKHKFQISNLRIGVPKEYFVKGIDPEVEKIIKGAIKKYEKAGARVEEVSLPNTKYANPAYYIISPSEASANLARFDGIKYGYSEKGNQDLLDVYLKSRGKGFGPEVKRRIMLGTYALSSGYYEAYYLRAQKVRNLIKNDFEKVFKKVDVLMAPVSPFLPFKIGERMEDPLSMYLVDIYTVSINLAGLPALSLPIGKVGNLPVGLQIIGRPFEEEVILETGNFFEKS
;
A
#
# COMPACT_ATOMS: atom_id res chain seq x y z
N MET A 1 -18.80 4.96 -24.52
CA MET A 1 -17.45 5.20 -23.95
C MET A 1 -17.32 4.35 -22.70
N LYS A 2 -16.15 3.72 -22.47
CA LYS A 2 -15.95 2.95 -21.22
C LYS A 2 -15.30 3.85 -20.16
N LEU A 3 -16.07 4.78 -19.58
CA LEU A 3 -15.57 5.78 -18.63
C LEU A 3 -14.79 5.16 -17.45
N LEU A 4 -15.20 3.98 -17.00
CA LEU A 4 -14.56 3.26 -15.90
C LEU A 4 -13.11 2.80 -16.20
N GLU A 5 -12.71 2.73 -17.46
CA GLU A 5 -11.35 2.35 -17.88
C GLU A 5 -10.41 3.56 -18.00
N PHE A 6 -10.93 4.79 -17.90
CA PHE A 6 -10.14 6.02 -18.05
C PHE A 6 -9.08 6.17 -16.96
N THR A 7 -7.94 6.76 -17.36
CA THR A 7 -6.90 7.27 -16.45
C THR A 7 -7.33 8.60 -15.84
N ILE A 8 -6.63 9.04 -14.80
CA ILE A 8 -6.87 10.35 -14.17
C ILE A 8 -6.81 11.48 -15.19
N ASN A 9 -5.82 11.47 -16.07
CA ASN A 9 -5.68 12.49 -17.12
C ASN A 9 -6.84 12.47 -18.11
N GLN A 10 -7.31 11.29 -18.51
CA GLN A 10 -8.47 11.17 -19.42
C GLN A 10 -9.75 11.70 -18.76
N ILE A 11 -9.96 11.38 -17.47
CA ILE A 11 -11.10 11.92 -16.71
C ILE A 11 -11.02 13.44 -16.63
N ASN A 12 -9.87 13.99 -16.24
CA ASN A 12 -9.68 15.44 -16.11
C ASN A 12 -9.93 16.18 -17.44
N GLN A 13 -9.42 15.63 -18.55
CA GLN A 13 -9.65 16.20 -19.88
C GLN A 13 -11.11 16.11 -20.33
N GLY A 14 -11.77 14.96 -20.08
CA GLY A 14 -13.18 14.78 -20.41
C GLY A 14 -14.09 15.74 -19.65
N LEU A 15 -13.84 15.95 -18.35
CA LEU A 15 -14.56 16.94 -17.55
C LEU A 15 -14.32 18.37 -18.03
N LYS A 16 -13.08 18.75 -18.37
CA LYS A 16 -12.74 20.07 -18.94
C LYS A 16 -13.45 20.33 -20.27
N ARG A 17 -13.56 19.31 -21.11
CA ARG A 17 -14.24 19.39 -22.41
C ARG A 17 -15.74 19.21 -22.31
N LYS A 18 -16.28 18.92 -21.12
CA LYS A 18 -17.69 18.62 -20.87
C LYS A 18 -18.21 17.44 -21.72
N GLU A 19 -17.35 16.45 -21.96
CA GLU A 19 -17.71 15.22 -22.69
C GLU A 19 -18.59 14.30 -21.83
N PHE A 20 -18.48 14.40 -20.52
CA PHE A 20 -19.32 13.81 -19.50
C PHE A 20 -19.23 14.65 -18.21
N SER A 21 -20.16 14.44 -17.28
CA SER A 21 -20.15 15.11 -15.97
C SER A 21 -19.51 14.26 -14.89
N ALA A 22 -19.05 14.89 -13.81
CA ALA A 22 -18.56 14.19 -12.62
C ALA A 22 -19.66 13.31 -11.99
N LEU A 23 -20.92 13.79 -12.05
CA LEU A 23 -22.09 13.04 -11.58
C LEU A 23 -22.34 11.76 -12.40
N GLU A 24 -22.27 11.83 -13.74
CA GLU A 24 -22.40 10.66 -14.61
C GLU A 24 -21.31 9.65 -14.34
N LEU A 25 -20.05 10.09 -14.28
CA LEU A 25 -18.91 9.24 -13.96
C LEU A 25 -19.08 8.56 -12.59
N CYS A 26 -19.47 9.32 -11.58
CA CYS A 26 -19.65 8.81 -10.22
C CYS A 26 -20.77 7.74 -10.16
N ARG A 27 -21.89 7.96 -10.88
CA ARG A 27 -22.97 6.98 -11.00
C ARG A 27 -22.52 5.69 -11.65
N GLU A 28 -21.77 5.75 -12.75
CA GLU A 28 -21.25 4.55 -13.41
C GLU A 28 -20.34 3.72 -12.47
N TYR A 29 -19.51 4.38 -11.64
CA TYR A 29 -18.72 3.67 -10.63
C TYR A 29 -19.60 2.98 -9.58
N PHE A 30 -20.65 3.62 -9.07
CA PHE A 30 -21.56 2.99 -8.10
C PHE A 30 -22.39 1.86 -8.73
N ASP A 31 -22.83 2.00 -9.98
CA ASP A 31 -23.49 0.91 -10.70
C ASP A 31 -22.56 -0.31 -10.83
N ASN A 32 -21.30 -0.09 -11.19
CA ASN A 32 -20.30 -1.15 -11.30
C ASN A 32 -19.97 -1.79 -9.94
N ILE A 33 -19.92 -0.99 -8.86
CA ILE A 33 -19.74 -1.51 -7.48
C ILE A 33 -20.93 -2.41 -7.13
N ARG A 34 -22.16 -1.98 -7.36
CA ARG A 34 -23.36 -2.78 -7.09
C ARG A 34 -23.40 -4.10 -7.85
N ASP A 35 -22.91 -4.11 -9.10
CA ASP A 35 -22.87 -5.30 -9.94
C ASP A 35 -21.77 -6.29 -9.53
N LYS A 36 -20.54 -5.82 -9.37
CA LYS A 36 -19.36 -6.68 -9.26
C LYS A 36 -18.88 -6.90 -7.83
N ASP A 37 -19.01 -5.91 -6.93
CA ASP A 37 -18.36 -5.99 -5.62
C ASP A 37 -18.99 -7.03 -4.69
N LYS A 38 -20.25 -7.43 -4.93
CA LYS A 38 -20.87 -8.57 -4.23
C LYS A 38 -20.08 -9.87 -4.36
N LYS A 39 -19.31 -10.03 -5.44
CA LYS A 39 -18.45 -11.21 -5.69
C LYS A 39 -17.02 -10.99 -5.26
N ILE A 40 -16.53 -9.75 -5.28
CA ILE A 40 -15.14 -9.38 -4.99
C ILE A 40 -14.96 -9.06 -3.51
N SER A 41 -15.92 -8.37 -2.90
CA SER A 41 -15.88 -7.89 -1.50
C SER A 41 -14.69 -6.95 -1.26
N SER A 42 -14.49 -5.99 -2.17
CA SER A 42 -13.39 -5.02 -2.05
C SER A 42 -13.74 -3.84 -1.15
N PHE A 43 -15.04 -3.49 -1.01
CA PHE A 43 -15.50 -2.43 -0.12
C PHE A 43 -16.09 -3.01 1.19
N LEU A 44 -15.82 -2.33 2.31
CA LEU A 44 -16.52 -2.52 3.59
C LEU A 44 -17.69 -1.57 3.75
N SER A 45 -17.59 -0.38 3.16
CA SER A 45 -18.69 0.59 3.11
C SER A 45 -18.53 1.52 1.91
N THR A 46 -19.65 1.97 1.37
CA THR A 46 -19.73 2.98 0.31
C THR A 46 -20.26 4.29 0.87
N ASN A 47 -19.91 5.41 0.22
CA ASN A 47 -20.32 6.78 0.59
C ASN A 47 -21.12 7.43 -0.55
N GLU A 48 -22.11 6.68 -1.07
CA GLU A 48 -22.78 7.04 -2.32
C GLU A 48 -23.47 8.40 -2.28
N GLU A 49 -24.27 8.68 -1.26
CA GLU A 49 -25.03 9.94 -1.15
C GLU A 49 -24.09 11.17 -1.14
N SER A 50 -23.05 11.14 -0.28
CA SER A 50 -22.08 12.24 -0.20
C SER A 50 -21.27 12.38 -1.49
N ALA A 51 -20.83 11.27 -2.09
CA ALA A 51 -20.06 11.28 -3.33
C ALA A 51 -20.87 11.86 -4.52
N LEU A 52 -22.15 11.52 -4.64
CA LEU A 52 -23.03 12.06 -5.66
C LEU A 52 -23.33 13.56 -5.43
N SER A 53 -23.48 13.98 -4.17
CA SER A 53 -23.64 15.41 -3.83
C SER A 53 -22.38 16.19 -4.22
N GLN A 54 -21.21 15.71 -3.83
CA GLN A 54 -19.93 16.33 -4.19
C GLN A 54 -19.74 16.40 -5.72
N ALA A 55 -20.09 15.35 -6.44
CA ALA A 55 -20.01 15.34 -7.89
C ALA A 55 -20.89 16.41 -8.55
N LYS A 56 -22.11 16.64 -8.04
CA LYS A 56 -23.00 17.73 -8.51
C LYS A 56 -22.41 19.13 -8.26
N GLU A 57 -21.76 19.32 -7.09
CA GLU A 57 -21.09 20.58 -6.75
C GLU A 57 -19.92 20.84 -7.71
N ILE A 58 -19.14 19.81 -8.04
CA ILE A 58 -18.06 19.87 -9.02
C ILE A 58 -18.59 20.26 -10.40
N ASP A 59 -19.65 19.61 -10.86
CA ASP A 59 -20.29 19.95 -12.14
C ASP A 59 -20.76 21.40 -12.18
N SER A 60 -21.30 21.90 -11.08
CA SER A 60 -21.71 23.31 -10.94
C SER A 60 -20.51 24.28 -11.01
N SER A 61 -19.38 23.93 -10.39
CA SER A 61 -18.13 24.71 -10.47
C SER A 61 -17.57 24.74 -11.89
N ILE A 62 -17.54 23.57 -12.58
CA ILE A 62 -17.10 23.46 -13.99
C ILE A 62 -18.02 24.29 -14.91
N ALA A 63 -19.32 24.28 -14.67
CA ALA A 63 -20.27 25.06 -15.47
C ALA A 63 -20.03 26.57 -15.36
N LYS A 64 -19.62 27.06 -14.17
CA LYS A 64 -19.24 28.46 -13.91
C LYS A 64 -17.86 28.83 -14.47
N GLY A 65 -17.09 27.88 -15.01
CA GLY A 65 -15.76 28.13 -15.58
C GLY A 65 -14.63 28.17 -14.54
N GLU A 66 -14.84 27.62 -13.34
CA GLU A 66 -13.78 27.48 -12.36
C GLU A 66 -12.69 26.52 -12.87
N GLU A 67 -11.42 26.82 -12.59
CA GLU A 67 -10.32 25.91 -12.87
C GLU A 67 -10.44 24.64 -12.02
N ILE A 68 -10.09 23.51 -12.62
CA ILE A 68 -10.11 22.22 -11.94
C ILE A 68 -8.70 21.62 -11.85
N ASP A 69 -8.37 21.12 -10.67
CA ASP A 69 -7.14 20.40 -10.39
C ASP A 69 -7.14 19.01 -11.06
N GLN A 70 -5.98 18.34 -11.06
CA GLN A 70 -5.85 17.03 -11.70
C GLN A 70 -6.79 15.97 -11.12
N LEU A 71 -7.08 16.02 -9.82
CA LEU A 71 -7.94 15.04 -9.14
C LEU A 71 -9.40 15.49 -9.00
N THR A 72 -9.76 16.68 -9.47
CA THR A 72 -11.14 17.18 -9.40
C THR A 72 -12.11 16.24 -10.10
N GLY A 73 -13.09 15.73 -9.36
CA GLY A 73 -14.10 14.81 -9.88
C GLY A 73 -13.62 13.38 -10.13
N VAL A 74 -12.36 13.05 -9.79
CA VAL A 74 -11.82 11.70 -10.00
C VAL A 74 -12.24 10.78 -8.85
N PRO A 75 -12.96 9.66 -9.13
CA PRO A 75 -13.45 8.74 -8.10
C PRO A 75 -12.35 7.87 -7.52
N CYS A 76 -12.25 7.82 -6.18
CA CYS A 76 -11.24 7.05 -5.48
C CYS A 76 -11.81 6.22 -4.32
N ALA A 77 -11.05 5.19 -3.93
CA ALA A 77 -11.35 4.33 -2.79
C ALA A 77 -10.25 4.42 -1.72
N ILE A 78 -10.61 4.33 -0.44
CA ILE A 78 -9.69 4.57 0.68
C ILE A 78 -9.65 3.34 1.58
N LYS A 79 -8.45 2.80 1.83
CA LYS A 79 -8.28 1.67 2.76
C LYS A 79 -8.87 1.98 4.13
N ASP A 80 -9.58 1.01 4.72
CA ASP A 80 -10.37 1.24 5.94
C ASP A 80 -9.56 1.33 7.23
N ASN A 81 -8.28 1.63 7.14
CA ASN A 81 -7.43 2.08 8.24
C ASN A 81 -6.98 3.55 8.10
N ILE A 82 -7.47 4.28 7.10
CA ILE A 82 -7.24 5.71 6.89
C ILE A 82 -8.52 6.45 7.25
N LEU A 83 -8.46 7.41 8.18
CA LEU A 83 -9.61 8.13 8.70
C LEU A 83 -10.18 9.11 7.68
N ILE A 84 -11.51 9.03 7.47
CA ILE A 84 -12.32 10.05 6.79
C ILE A 84 -13.35 10.51 7.81
N GLU A 85 -13.37 11.78 8.15
CA GLU A 85 -14.29 12.37 9.12
C GLU A 85 -15.75 12.00 8.82
N GLY A 86 -16.48 11.56 9.85
CA GLY A 86 -17.88 11.16 9.77
C GLY A 86 -18.12 9.76 9.21
N LEU A 87 -17.08 9.07 8.67
CA LEU A 87 -17.22 7.71 8.16
C LEU A 87 -16.69 6.67 9.13
N LYS A 88 -17.19 5.43 9.00
CA LYS A 88 -16.64 4.28 9.72
C LYS A 88 -15.18 4.07 9.34
N CYS A 89 -14.36 3.66 10.32
CA CYS A 89 -12.98 3.26 10.12
C CYS A 89 -12.68 2.08 11.03
N THR A 90 -12.89 0.87 10.50
CA THR A 90 -12.89 -0.36 11.30
C THR A 90 -11.53 -1.04 11.37
N ALA A 91 -10.58 -0.67 10.52
CA ALA A 91 -9.31 -1.38 10.31
C ALA A 91 -9.50 -2.89 10.05
N GLY A 92 -10.64 -3.30 9.45
CA GLY A 92 -10.97 -4.71 9.21
C GLY A 92 -11.24 -5.52 10.49
N SER A 93 -11.54 -4.86 11.63
CA SER A 93 -11.62 -5.45 12.96
C SER A 93 -12.97 -5.20 13.62
N LYS A 94 -13.47 -6.20 14.37
CA LYS A 94 -14.65 -6.04 15.22
C LYS A 94 -14.43 -5.06 16.37
N ILE A 95 -13.19 -4.89 16.82
CA ILE A 95 -12.90 -3.95 17.91
C ILE A 95 -13.24 -2.50 17.55
N LEU A 96 -13.26 -2.17 16.24
CA LEU A 96 -13.59 -0.86 15.71
C LEU A 96 -14.85 -0.86 14.81
N GLU A 97 -15.67 -1.92 14.81
CA GLU A 97 -16.82 -2.05 13.89
C GLU A 97 -17.82 -0.89 13.93
N ASN A 98 -17.93 -0.23 15.08
CA ASN A 98 -18.81 0.92 15.33
C ASN A 98 -18.08 2.26 15.44
N TYR A 99 -16.77 2.29 15.16
CA TYR A 99 -15.97 3.51 15.28
C TYR A 99 -16.20 4.42 14.08
N ILE A 100 -16.61 5.66 14.38
CA ILE A 100 -16.73 6.77 13.41
C ILE A 100 -15.53 7.68 13.58
N ALA A 101 -14.85 7.99 12.49
CA ALA A 101 -13.67 8.86 12.52
C ALA A 101 -14.06 10.31 12.87
N PRO A 102 -13.45 10.92 13.90
CA PRO A 102 -13.79 12.28 14.34
C PRO A 102 -13.03 13.38 13.57
N TYR A 103 -12.12 13.02 12.68
CA TYR A 103 -11.33 13.93 11.86
C TYR A 103 -10.78 13.22 10.62
N ASP A 104 -10.39 14.01 9.62
CA ASP A 104 -9.73 13.51 8.41
C ASP A 104 -8.24 13.24 8.65
N ALA A 105 -7.74 12.17 8.07
CA ALA A 105 -6.30 11.98 7.85
C ALA A 105 -5.74 13.11 6.96
N THR A 106 -4.47 13.46 7.12
CA THR A 106 -3.84 14.51 6.30
C THR A 106 -3.93 14.23 4.81
N VAL A 107 -3.74 12.98 4.39
CA VAL A 107 -3.91 12.58 2.99
C VAL A 107 -5.33 12.80 2.48
N ILE A 108 -6.34 12.67 3.36
CA ILE A 108 -7.75 12.90 3.02
C ILE A 108 -8.04 14.40 2.87
N LYS A 109 -7.50 15.23 3.76
CA LYS A 109 -7.60 16.70 3.63
C LYS A 109 -7.05 17.16 2.28
N LYS A 110 -5.84 16.70 1.92
CA LYS A 110 -5.20 17.03 0.64
C LYS A 110 -6.01 16.55 -0.58
N LEU A 111 -6.64 15.37 -0.52
CA LEU A 111 -7.51 14.90 -1.59
C LEU A 111 -8.81 15.72 -1.68
N LYS A 112 -9.39 16.12 -0.54
CA LYS A 112 -10.57 17.00 -0.50
C LYS A 112 -10.27 18.39 -1.05
N GLU A 113 -9.09 18.95 -0.76
CA GLU A 113 -8.63 20.21 -1.34
C GLU A 113 -8.59 20.16 -2.88
N GLN A 114 -8.21 19.03 -3.46
CA GLN A 114 -8.24 18.81 -4.90
C GLN A 114 -9.61 18.33 -5.43
N LYS A 115 -10.65 18.33 -4.63
CA LYS A 115 -12.02 17.92 -4.97
C LYS A 115 -12.10 16.48 -5.54
N ALA A 116 -11.26 15.54 -5.03
CA ALA A 116 -11.36 14.12 -5.38
C ALA A 116 -12.62 13.50 -4.76
N VAL A 117 -13.31 12.62 -5.49
CA VAL A 117 -14.58 12.01 -5.06
C VAL A 117 -14.34 10.68 -4.36
N MET A 118 -14.63 10.60 -3.05
CA MET A 118 -14.39 9.38 -2.26
C MET A 118 -15.59 8.44 -2.31
N LEU A 119 -15.43 7.29 -2.98
CA LEU A 119 -16.51 6.31 -3.18
C LEU A 119 -16.81 5.49 -1.93
N GLY A 120 -15.78 5.24 -1.08
CA GLY A 120 -15.96 4.43 0.13
C GLY A 120 -14.66 3.89 0.70
N LYS A 121 -14.82 2.95 1.66
CA LYS A 121 -13.75 2.35 2.46
C LYS A 121 -13.51 0.91 2.02
N THR A 122 -12.26 0.58 1.68
CA THR A 122 -11.90 -0.74 1.15
C THR A 122 -11.44 -1.71 2.23
N ASN A 123 -11.72 -3.00 2.01
CA ASN A 123 -11.37 -4.10 2.89
C ASN A 123 -9.85 -4.30 3.00
N LEU A 124 -9.41 -4.88 4.11
CA LEU A 124 -8.01 -5.12 4.44
C LEU A 124 -7.87 -6.29 5.42
N ASP A 125 -6.67 -6.85 5.53
CA ASP A 125 -6.34 -7.69 6.70
C ASP A 125 -6.47 -6.87 8.00
N GLU A 126 -7.00 -7.47 9.04
CA GLU A 126 -7.27 -6.83 10.33
C GLU A 126 -6.05 -6.06 10.85
N PHE A 127 -6.20 -4.75 11.11
CA PHE A 127 -5.12 -3.80 11.49
C PHE A 127 -3.90 -3.84 10.56
N ALA A 128 -4.11 -4.12 9.28
CA ALA A 128 -3.06 -4.29 8.28
C ALA A 128 -2.09 -5.47 8.58
N MET A 129 -2.51 -6.44 9.39
CA MET A 129 -1.74 -7.62 9.81
C MET A 129 -2.09 -8.84 8.96
N GLY A 130 -1.47 -8.94 7.80
CA GLY A 130 -1.64 -10.04 6.85
C GLY A 130 -1.05 -9.71 5.49
N ALA A 131 -1.09 -10.72 4.60
CA ALA A 131 -0.57 -10.62 3.24
C ALA A 131 -1.58 -11.12 2.19
N SER A 132 -2.85 -11.36 2.58
CA SER A 132 -3.84 -11.98 1.70
C SER A 132 -5.23 -11.33 1.71
N THR A 133 -5.53 -10.46 2.70
CA THR A 133 -6.85 -9.88 2.99
C THR A 133 -7.88 -10.94 3.41
N GLU A 134 -7.42 -12.07 3.96
CA GLU A 134 -8.26 -13.11 4.55
C GLU A 134 -8.53 -12.88 6.03
N ASN A 135 -7.66 -12.10 6.72
CA ASN A 135 -7.78 -11.83 8.16
C ASN A 135 -8.81 -10.74 8.51
N SER A 136 -9.58 -10.25 7.55
CA SER A 136 -10.65 -9.28 7.81
C SER A 136 -11.77 -9.92 8.65
N ALA A 137 -12.24 -9.22 9.69
CA ALA A 137 -13.40 -9.63 10.46
C ALA A 137 -14.72 -9.63 9.66
N PHE A 138 -14.71 -9.01 8.47
CA PHE A 138 -15.87 -8.86 7.58
C PHE A 138 -15.81 -9.81 6.36
N GLY A 139 -14.89 -10.77 6.39
CA GLY A 139 -14.68 -11.75 5.32
C GLY A 139 -13.59 -11.35 4.31
N PRO A 140 -13.15 -12.31 3.48
CA PRO A 140 -12.05 -12.11 2.56
C PRO A 140 -12.45 -11.30 1.33
N THR A 141 -11.51 -10.50 0.81
CA THR A 141 -11.59 -9.97 -0.55
C THR A 141 -11.08 -11.02 -1.53
N ARG A 142 -11.64 -11.05 -2.73
CA ARG A 142 -11.31 -11.98 -3.81
C ARG A 142 -10.54 -11.28 -4.92
N ASN A 143 -9.64 -12.03 -5.57
CA ASN A 143 -8.88 -11.50 -6.69
C ASN A 143 -9.78 -11.34 -7.93
N PRO A 144 -9.86 -10.17 -8.58
CA PRO A 144 -10.69 -9.97 -9.77
C PRO A 144 -10.32 -10.85 -10.98
N HIS A 145 -9.07 -11.35 -11.04
CA HIS A 145 -8.61 -12.22 -12.12
C HIS A 145 -9.01 -13.69 -11.91
N ASP A 146 -9.21 -14.09 -10.65
CA ASP A 146 -9.68 -15.43 -10.26
C ASP A 146 -10.31 -15.34 -8.86
N LEU A 147 -11.64 -15.38 -8.78
CA LEU A 147 -12.41 -15.23 -7.55
C LEU A 147 -12.17 -16.33 -6.50
N THR A 148 -11.45 -17.40 -6.84
CA THR A 148 -11.04 -18.46 -5.89
C THR A 148 -9.72 -18.14 -5.19
N ARG A 149 -9.03 -17.04 -5.59
CA ARG A 149 -7.70 -16.66 -5.12
C ARG A 149 -7.72 -15.36 -4.33
N VAL A 150 -6.66 -15.17 -3.55
CA VAL A 150 -6.43 -13.97 -2.76
C VAL A 150 -5.99 -12.80 -3.64
N PRO A 151 -6.37 -11.54 -3.32
CA PRO A 151 -5.89 -10.36 -4.01
C PRO A 151 -4.50 -9.90 -3.52
N GLY A 152 -3.90 -10.64 -2.56
CA GLY A 152 -2.80 -10.14 -1.75
C GLY A 152 -3.30 -9.22 -0.62
N GLY A 153 -2.39 -8.79 0.23
CA GLY A 153 -2.71 -7.98 1.41
C GLY A 153 -1.50 -7.17 1.94
N SER A 154 -1.80 -6.32 2.89
CA SER A 154 -3.09 -6.08 3.57
C SER A 154 -4.02 -5.12 2.83
N SER A 155 -3.61 -4.41 1.76
CA SER A 155 -4.46 -3.49 0.99
C SER A 155 -5.18 -4.20 -0.18
N GLY A 156 -5.65 -5.44 0.02
CA GLY A 156 -6.25 -6.26 -1.04
C GLY A 156 -7.53 -5.68 -1.59
N GLY A 157 -8.39 -5.13 -0.74
CA GLY A 157 -9.60 -4.42 -1.18
C GLY A 157 -9.30 -3.21 -2.07
N SER A 158 -8.26 -2.43 -1.71
CA SER A 158 -7.81 -1.27 -2.50
C SER A 158 -7.30 -1.69 -3.89
N ALA A 159 -6.47 -2.73 -3.97
CA ALA A 159 -5.95 -3.21 -5.25
C ALA A 159 -7.04 -3.89 -6.10
N ALA A 160 -7.90 -4.69 -5.49
CA ALA A 160 -9.01 -5.34 -6.17
C ALA A 160 -10.04 -4.32 -6.73
N ALA A 161 -10.32 -3.25 -5.99
CA ALA A 161 -11.20 -2.18 -6.44
C ALA A 161 -10.68 -1.50 -7.72
N VAL A 162 -9.39 -1.16 -7.78
CA VAL A 162 -8.78 -0.58 -8.98
C VAL A 162 -8.77 -1.58 -10.13
N ALA A 163 -8.34 -2.83 -9.89
CA ALA A 163 -8.24 -3.87 -10.91
C ALA A 163 -9.61 -4.22 -11.55
N ALA A 164 -10.70 -4.14 -10.77
CA ALA A 164 -12.07 -4.40 -11.23
C ALA A 164 -12.77 -3.16 -11.80
N ASN A 165 -12.10 -2.00 -11.92
CA ASN A 165 -12.69 -0.72 -12.29
C ASN A 165 -13.81 -0.27 -11.34
N LEU A 166 -13.70 -0.53 -10.05
CA LEU A 166 -14.61 -0.05 -8.99
C LEU A 166 -14.16 1.29 -8.40
N SER A 167 -12.95 1.72 -8.74
CA SER A 167 -12.40 3.05 -8.47
C SER A 167 -11.32 3.36 -9.52
N CYS A 168 -11.08 4.65 -9.78
CA CYS A 168 -10.01 5.07 -10.69
C CYS A 168 -8.63 4.81 -10.07
N TYR A 169 -8.48 5.18 -8.81
CA TYR A 169 -7.33 4.89 -7.97
C TYR A 169 -7.76 4.61 -6.53
N SER A 170 -6.83 4.15 -5.70
CA SER A 170 -7.10 3.99 -4.27
C SER A 170 -5.88 4.36 -3.43
N LEU A 171 -6.10 4.64 -2.14
CA LEU A 171 -5.04 4.70 -1.16
C LEU A 171 -4.95 3.39 -0.38
N GLY A 172 -3.73 2.90 -0.21
CA GLY A 172 -3.38 1.78 0.65
C GLY A 172 -2.41 2.20 1.75
N SER A 173 -2.00 1.22 2.57
CA SER A 173 -0.89 1.36 3.53
C SER A 173 0.05 0.17 3.40
N ASP A 174 1.36 0.41 3.56
CA ASP A 174 2.42 -0.59 3.38
C ASP A 174 3.37 -0.56 4.58
N THR A 175 3.38 -1.64 5.35
CA THR A 175 4.24 -1.84 6.51
C THR A 175 5.34 -2.86 6.23
N GLY A 176 5.06 -3.82 5.36
CA GLY A 176 5.98 -4.89 4.96
C GLY A 176 5.81 -5.37 3.51
N GLY A 177 4.98 -4.68 2.71
CA GLY A 177 4.63 -5.07 1.34
C GLY A 177 3.18 -4.80 0.99
N SER A 178 2.40 -4.26 1.93
CA SER A 178 0.93 -4.24 1.88
C SER A 178 0.29 -3.30 0.85
N ILE A 179 1.05 -2.57 0.05
CA ILE A 179 0.63 -1.90 -1.20
C ILE A 179 1.15 -2.71 -2.38
N ARG A 180 2.43 -3.06 -2.36
CA ARG A 180 3.15 -3.64 -3.49
C ARG A 180 2.69 -5.06 -3.81
N LEU A 181 2.50 -5.89 -2.79
CA LEU A 181 2.03 -7.26 -2.96
C LEU A 181 0.62 -7.33 -3.58
N PRO A 182 -0.41 -6.66 -3.01
CA PRO A 182 -1.73 -6.69 -3.63
C PRO A 182 -1.76 -6.01 -5.00
N ALA A 183 -0.97 -4.97 -5.25
CA ALA A 183 -0.82 -4.40 -6.58
C ALA A 183 -0.27 -5.42 -7.59
N SER A 184 0.77 -6.20 -7.21
CA SER A 184 1.31 -7.29 -8.02
C SER A 184 0.27 -8.38 -8.31
N PHE A 185 -0.46 -8.83 -7.28
CA PHE A 185 -1.42 -9.92 -7.40
C PHE A 185 -2.70 -9.53 -8.15
N CYS A 186 -3.05 -8.26 -8.15
CA CYS A 186 -4.20 -7.72 -8.88
C CYS A 186 -3.84 -7.09 -10.24
N GLY A 187 -2.54 -7.03 -10.61
CA GLY A 187 -2.11 -6.51 -11.90
C GLY A 187 -2.32 -5.01 -12.07
N VAL A 188 -2.11 -4.27 -11.01
CA VAL A 188 -2.16 -2.79 -10.96
C VAL A 188 -0.85 -2.22 -10.46
N VAL A 189 -0.65 -0.92 -10.59
CA VAL A 189 0.54 -0.23 -10.12
C VAL A 189 0.35 0.17 -8.65
N GLY A 190 1.37 -0.07 -7.81
CA GLY A 190 1.34 0.33 -6.40
C GLY A 190 2.65 0.95 -5.96
N LEU A 191 2.59 2.18 -5.46
CA LEU A 191 3.75 2.91 -4.96
C LEU A 191 3.77 2.92 -3.42
N LYS A 192 4.81 2.35 -2.83
CA LYS A 192 5.18 2.62 -1.45
C LYS A 192 6.21 3.75 -1.43
N PRO A 193 5.84 4.96 -0.98
CA PRO A 193 6.80 6.07 -0.87
C PRO A 193 7.91 5.80 0.16
N THR A 194 8.91 6.65 0.16
CA THR A 194 9.91 6.73 1.24
C THR A 194 9.20 6.94 2.58
N TYR A 195 9.67 6.28 3.63
CA TYR A 195 9.16 6.53 4.98
C TYR A 195 9.30 8.01 5.36
N GLY A 196 8.16 8.62 5.70
CA GLY A 196 8.08 10.05 6.00
C GLY A 196 7.82 10.97 4.80
N ALA A 197 7.75 10.46 3.56
CA ALA A 197 7.39 11.28 2.39
C ALA A 197 5.90 11.65 2.36
N VAL A 198 5.05 10.86 3.00
CA VAL A 198 3.60 11.09 3.16
C VAL A 198 3.25 10.97 4.63
N SER A 199 2.48 11.93 5.14
CA SER A 199 2.03 11.94 6.54
C SER A 199 1.22 10.68 6.89
N ARG A 200 1.42 10.19 8.12
CA ARG A 200 0.66 9.09 8.73
C ARG A 200 -0.41 9.60 9.71
N TYR A 201 -0.57 10.92 9.86
CA TYR A 201 -1.63 11.45 10.71
C TYR A 201 -3.00 11.02 10.20
N GLY A 202 -3.78 10.37 11.09
CA GLY A 202 -5.07 9.76 10.75
C GLY A 202 -4.97 8.37 10.10
N LEU A 203 -3.78 7.74 10.08
CA LEU A 203 -3.62 6.32 9.79
C LEU A 203 -3.70 5.54 11.11
N ILE A 204 -4.57 4.53 11.18
CA ILE A 204 -4.57 3.58 12.29
C ILE A 204 -3.28 2.78 12.27
N ALA A 205 -2.47 2.95 13.33
CA ALA A 205 -1.11 2.44 13.38
C ALA A 205 -1.05 0.91 13.57
N PHE A 206 -0.27 0.26 12.72
CA PHE A 206 0.22 -1.11 12.93
C PHE A 206 1.62 -1.07 13.54
N ALA A 207 2.62 -0.66 12.78
CA ALA A 207 4.00 -0.53 13.21
C ALA A 207 4.54 0.86 12.84
N SER A 208 4.57 1.74 13.82
CA SER A 208 4.79 3.19 13.63
C SER A 208 6.11 3.54 12.94
N SER A 209 7.15 2.70 13.07
CA SER A 209 8.45 2.91 12.42
C SER A 209 8.53 2.37 10.98
N LEU A 210 7.43 1.78 10.46
CA LEU A 210 7.39 1.08 9.17
C LEU A 210 6.21 1.51 8.30
N ASP A 211 5.06 1.87 8.90
CA ASP A 211 3.81 2.19 8.19
C ASP A 211 3.99 3.37 7.24
N GLN A 212 3.48 3.22 6.01
CA GLN A 212 3.48 4.27 5.00
C GLN A 212 2.22 4.22 4.15
N ILE A 213 1.54 5.35 3.95
CA ILE A 213 0.42 5.47 3.00
C ILE A 213 0.99 5.68 1.60
N GLY A 214 0.34 5.09 0.58
CA GLY A 214 0.68 5.31 -0.81
C GLY A 214 -0.45 4.92 -1.77
N PRO A 215 -0.34 5.35 -3.04
CA PRO A 215 -1.35 5.13 -4.07
C PRO A 215 -1.26 3.73 -4.69
N ILE A 216 -2.43 3.26 -5.14
CA ILE A 216 -2.61 2.12 -6.04
C ILE A 216 -3.46 2.63 -7.21
N ALA A 217 -3.00 2.46 -8.44
CA ALA A 217 -3.66 2.98 -9.62
C ALA A 217 -3.48 2.07 -10.84
N LYS A 218 -4.13 2.41 -11.97
CA LYS A 218 -4.05 1.63 -13.21
C LYS A 218 -2.71 1.79 -13.92
N THR A 219 -2.13 3.00 -13.85
CA THR A 219 -0.88 3.36 -14.53
C THR A 219 0.13 3.99 -13.58
N VAL A 220 1.39 4.01 -13.99
CA VAL A 220 2.47 4.69 -13.25
C VAL A 220 2.22 6.19 -13.19
N GLU A 221 1.69 6.78 -14.27
CA GLU A 221 1.36 8.20 -14.32
C GLU A 221 0.26 8.56 -13.31
N ASP A 222 -0.80 7.75 -13.20
CA ASP A 222 -1.85 7.94 -12.20
C ASP A 222 -1.29 7.83 -10.77
N CYS A 223 -0.42 6.85 -10.51
CA CYS A 223 0.28 6.76 -9.22
C CYS A 223 1.11 8.01 -8.91
N GLN A 224 1.79 8.57 -9.91
CA GLN A 224 2.58 9.80 -9.77
C GLN A 224 1.70 11.01 -9.43
N ILE A 225 0.56 11.16 -10.11
CA ILE A 225 -0.40 12.24 -9.86
C ILE A 225 -0.90 12.17 -8.42
N VAL A 226 -1.35 10.99 -7.97
CA VAL A 226 -1.87 10.80 -6.61
C VAL A 226 -0.78 10.99 -5.56
N PHE A 227 0.44 10.45 -5.79
CA PHE A 227 1.58 10.66 -4.89
C PHE A 227 1.91 12.15 -4.74
N ASN A 228 1.95 12.90 -5.83
CA ASN A 228 2.20 14.34 -5.81
C ASN A 228 1.14 15.11 -5.02
N ALA A 229 -0.12 14.66 -5.06
CA ALA A 229 -1.21 15.28 -4.30
C ALA A 229 -1.08 15.05 -2.79
N ILE A 230 -0.59 13.88 -2.35
CA ILE A 230 -0.61 13.50 -0.92
C ILE A 230 0.74 13.69 -0.19
N LYS A 231 1.85 13.85 -0.92
CA LYS A 231 3.21 13.99 -0.35
C LYS A 231 3.42 15.31 0.41
N GLY A 232 4.48 15.35 1.21
CA GLY A 232 4.99 16.55 1.89
C GLY A 232 4.88 16.51 3.40
N LYS A 233 5.52 17.50 4.04
CA LYS A 233 5.58 17.63 5.48
C LYS A 233 4.21 17.91 6.10
N ASP A 234 4.03 17.39 7.29
CA ASP A 234 2.87 17.61 8.14
C ASP A 234 3.33 17.82 9.59
N GLU A 235 2.93 18.90 10.22
CA GLU A 235 3.27 19.17 11.61
C GLU A 235 2.63 18.18 12.60
N MET A 236 1.56 17.50 12.17
CA MET A 236 0.87 16.49 12.97
C MET A 236 1.57 15.10 12.91
N ASP A 237 2.56 14.91 12.04
CA ASP A 237 3.41 13.72 11.99
C ASP A 237 4.88 14.10 12.06
N SER A 238 5.49 13.94 13.23
CA SER A 238 6.90 14.26 13.49
C SER A 238 7.90 13.50 12.63
N THR A 239 7.47 12.45 11.95
CA THR A 239 8.32 11.66 11.04
C THR A 239 8.21 12.11 9.59
N SER A 240 7.20 12.93 9.26
CA SER A 240 7.08 13.50 7.92
C SER A 240 8.14 14.57 7.69
N VAL A 241 8.69 14.58 6.50
CA VAL A 241 9.74 15.53 6.11
C VAL A 241 9.35 16.28 4.86
N ASP A 242 9.85 17.51 4.71
CA ASP A 242 9.83 18.15 3.40
C ASP A 242 10.63 17.28 2.43
N LEU A 243 10.11 17.10 1.23
CA LEU A 243 10.88 16.50 0.14
C LEU A 243 12.02 17.46 -0.16
N ILE A 244 13.15 17.24 0.53
CA ILE A 244 14.31 18.12 0.40
C ILE A 244 14.93 17.82 -0.96
N PRO A 245 15.18 18.85 -1.79
CA PRO A 245 16.06 18.70 -2.93
C PRO A 245 17.36 18.07 -2.44
N HIS A 246 17.91 17.15 -3.14
CA HIS A 246 19.00 16.20 -2.89
C HIS A 246 20.21 16.64 -2.04
N SER A 247 20.26 17.88 -1.55
CA SER A 247 21.39 18.44 -0.79
C SER A 247 21.62 17.85 0.62
N ARG A 248 20.68 17.03 1.14
CA ARG A 248 20.81 16.38 2.46
C ARG A 248 20.80 14.85 2.44
N THR A 249 20.70 14.22 1.29
CA THR A 249 20.90 12.77 1.20
C THR A 249 22.39 12.46 1.15
N PRO A 250 22.86 11.36 1.74
CA PRO A 250 24.26 10.94 1.67
C PRO A 250 24.68 10.52 0.23
N PHE A 251 23.78 10.67 -0.73
CA PHE A 251 23.99 10.31 -2.13
C PHE A 251 24.31 11.55 -2.97
N PRO A 252 25.27 11.47 -3.91
CA PRO A 252 25.64 12.59 -4.76
C PRO A 252 24.44 13.02 -5.62
N ASP A 253 24.19 14.32 -5.64
CA ASP A 253 23.13 14.96 -6.40
C ASP A 253 23.30 14.72 -7.91
N LYS A 254 22.58 13.77 -8.48
CA LYS A 254 22.53 13.51 -9.92
C LYS A 254 21.20 13.91 -10.57
N ALA A 255 20.21 14.30 -9.79
CA ALA A 255 18.85 14.58 -10.30
C ALA A 255 18.66 16.03 -10.77
N SER A 256 19.62 16.93 -10.55
CA SER A 256 19.49 18.30 -10.99
C SER A 256 19.83 18.44 -12.47
N LYS A 257 18.83 18.56 -13.34
CA LYS A 257 18.89 19.08 -14.72
C LYS A 257 19.09 18.12 -15.89
N HIS A 258 19.24 16.82 -15.74
CA HIS A 258 19.26 15.93 -16.91
C HIS A 258 17.89 15.24 -17.08
N LYS A 259 17.28 15.41 -18.26
CA LYS A 259 16.11 14.67 -18.70
C LYS A 259 16.39 13.16 -18.52
N PHE A 260 15.51 12.43 -17.85
CA PHE A 260 15.64 10.98 -17.65
C PHE A 260 15.90 10.29 -19.00
N GLN A 261 16.94 9.46 -19.05
CA GLN A 261 17.29 8.68 -20.22
C GLN A 261 17.62 7.25 -19.77
N ILE A 262 16.92 6.29 -20.34
CA ILE A 262 17.08 4.88 -20.01
C ILE A 262 18.52 4.38 -20.24
N SER A 263 19.20 4.90 -21.25
CA SER A 263 20.60 4.56 -21.57
C SER A 263 21.61 4.97 -20.48
N ASN A 264 21.25 5.88 -19.60
CA ASN A 264 22.09 6.31 -18.49
C ASN A 264 21.74 5.57 -17.17
N LEU A 265 20.64 4.79 -17.15
CA LEU A 265 20.16 4.10 -15.96
C LEU A 265 21.04 2.91 -15.60
N ARG A 266 21.48 2.82 -14.35
CA ARG A 266 22.20 1.70 -13.78
C ARG A 266 21.23 0.90 -12.90
N ILE A 267 20.99 -0.35 -13.28
CA ILE A 267 20.04 -1.25 -12.62
C ILE A 267 20.82 -2.33 -11.88
N GLY A 268 20.60 -2.46 -10.58
CA GLY A 268 21.10 -3.57 -9.79
C GLY A 268 20.06 -4.67 -9.66
N VAL A 269 20.49 -5.92 -9.82
CA VAL A 269 19.65 -7.11 -9.61
C VAL A 269 20.18 -7.86 -8.40
N PRO A 270 19.50 -7.81 -7.23
CA PRO A 270 19.99 -8.48 -6.02
C PRO A 270 19.90 -10.00 -6.17
N LYS A 271 21.04 -10.70 -6.12
CA LYS A 271 21.10 -12.16 -6.24
C LYS A 271 20.30 -12.89 -5.17
N GLU A 272 20.17 -12.30 -3.98
CA GLU A 272 19.43 -12.85 -2.83
C GLU A 272 17.90 -12.91 -3.07
N TYR A 273 17.39 -12.23 -4.10
CA TYR A 273 15.97 -12.22 -4.45
C TYR A 273 15.61 -13.20 -5.59
N PHE A 274 16.62 -13.95 -6.07
CA PHE A 274 16.47 -15.00 -7.10
C PHE A 274 16.96 -16.34 -6.57
N VAL A 275 16.47 -16.71 -5.38
CA VAL A 275 16.88 -17.93 -4.67
C VAL A 275 15.96 -19.12 -4.98
N LYS A 276 16.42 -20.33 -4.61
CA LYS A 276 15.62 -21.55 -4.72
C LYS A 276 14.27 -21.41 -4.01
N GLY A 277 13.18 -21.69 -4.77
CA GLY A 277 11.80 -21.62 -4.26
C GLY A 277 10.93 -20.52 -4.88
N ILE A 278 11.51 -19.65 -5.73
CA ILE A 278 10.71 -18.78 -6.60
C ILE A 278 10.02 -19.65 -7.69
N ASP A 279 8.78 -19.30 -8.04
CA ASP A 279 8.07 -19.91 -9.16
C ASP A 279 8.85 -19.67 -10.46
N PRO A 280 9.19 -20.74 -11.25
CA PRO A 280 10.00 -20.60 -12.45
C PRO A 280 9.40 -19.68 -13.52
N GLU A 281 8.06 -19.65 -13.67
CA GLU A 281 7.40 -18.78 -14.63
C GLU A 281 7.43 -17.32 -14.16
N VAL A 282 7.30 -17.07 -12.85
CA VAL A 282 7.49 -15.73 -12.26
C VAL A 282 8.92 -15.26 -12.52
N GLU A 283 9.93 -16.08 -12.21
CA GLU A 283 11.33 -15.74 -12.44
C GLU A 283 11.62 -15.42 -13.91
N LYS A 284 11.11 -16.22 -14.83
CA LYS A 284 11.25 -16.04 -16.28
C LYS A 284 10.67 -14.70 -16.75
N ILE A 285 9.47 -14.35 -16.29
CA ILE A 285 8.81 -13.06 -16.63
C ILE A 285 9.60 -11.89 -16.09
N ILE A 286 10.04 -11.93 -14.82
CA ILE A 286 10.87 -10.89 -14.20
C ILE A 286 12.18 -10.69 -14.97
N LYS A 287 12.92 -11.78 -15.25
CA LYS A 287 14.16 -11.71 -16.05
C LYS A 287 13.91 -11.16 -17.45
N GLY A 288 12.77 -11.51 -18.05
CA GLY A 288 12.34 -10.98 -19.34
C GLY A 288 12.11 -9.47 -19.31
N ALA A 289 11.48 -8.96 -18.27
CA ALA A 289 11.27 -7.54 -18.08
C ALA A 289 12.61 -6.79 -17.88
N ILE A 290 13.52 -7.31 -17.05
CA ILE A 290 14.84 -6.70 -16.85
C ILE A 290 15.62 -6.64 -18.18
N LYS A 291 15.56 -7.68 -19.01
CA LYS A 291 16.18 -7.68 -20.35
C LYS A 291 15.61 -6.62 -21.29
N LYS A 292 14.36 -6.20 -21.16
CA LYS A 292 13.83 -5.08 -21.96
C LYS A 292 14.56 -3.75 -21.66
N TYR A 293 14.84 -3.49 -20.38
CA TYR A 293 15.61 -2.32 -19.97
C TYR A 293 17.05 -2.38 -20.52
N GLU A 294 17.69 -3.55 -20.44
CA GLU A 294 19.04 -3.78 -20.98
C GLU A 294 19.09 -3.53 -22.49
N LYS A 295 18.12 -4.06 -23.24
CA LYS A 295 17.99 -3.83 -24.70
C LYS A 295 17.75 -2.34 -25.05
N ALA A 296 17.12 -1.59 -24.16
CA ALA A 296 16.92 -0.15 -24.31
C ALA A 296 18.15 0.69 -23.94
N GLY A 297 19.26 0.03 -23.54
CA GLY A 297 20.53 0.66 -23.24
C GLY A 297 20.84 0.87 -21.76
N ALA A 298 19.97 0.44 -20.83
CA ALA A 298 20.29 0.48 -19.40
C ALA A 298 21.45 -0.48 -19.07
N ARG A 299 22.27 -0.11 -18.08
CA ARG A 299 23.33 -0.98 -17.58
C ARG A 299 22.78 -1.85 -16.45
N VAL A 300 22.77 -3.17 -16.66
CA VAL A 300 22.27 -4.13 -15.66
C VAL A 300 23.47 -4.87 -15.05
N GLU A 301 23.53 -4.90 -13.73
CA GLU A 301 24.56 -5.63 -12.98
C GLU A 301 23.96 -6.42 -11.81
N GLU A 302 24.54 -7.58 -11.53
CA GLU A 302 24.23 -8.32 -10.31
C GLU A 302 24.81 -7.62 -9.09
N VAL A 303 24.01 -7.49 -8.03
CA VAL A 303 24.44 -6.89 -6.76
C VAL A 303 24.11 -7.83 -5.59
N SER A 304 24.69 -7.56 -4.42
CA SER A 304 24.49 -8.38 -3.21
C SER A 304 23.96 -7.55 -2.04
N LEU A 305 22.92 -8.08 -1.39
CA LEU A 305 22.31 -7.57 -0.18
C LEU A 305 22.35 -8.67 0.92
N PRO A 306 23.51 -9.03 1.43
CA PRO A 306 23.75 -10.26 2.20
C PRO A 306 22.96 -10.37 3.51
N ASN A 307 22.54 -9.21 4.08
CA ASN A 307 21.77 -9.18 5.33
C ASN A 307 20.25 -9.32 5.11
N THR A 308 19.76 -9.27 3.86
CA THR A 308 18.32 -9.41 3.57
C THR A 308 17.75 -10.77 3.96
N LYS A 309 18.56 -11.82 4.07
CA LYS A 309 18.18 -13.11 4.67
C LYS A 309 17.64 -13.03 6.09
N TYR A 310 17.97 -11.96 6.80
CA TYR A 310 17.49 -11.69 8.16
C TYR A 310 16.30 -10.73 8.20
N ALA A 311 15.82 -10.27 7.04
CA ALA A 311 14.77 -9.26 6.98
C ALA A 311 13.45 -9.75 7.57
N ASN A 312 12.98 -10.96 7.17
CA ASN A 312 11.77 -11.54 7.74
C ASN A 312 11.85 -11.72 9.26
N PRO A 313 12.85 -12.40 9.84
CA PRO A 313 12.97 -12.49 11.29
C PRO A 313 12.99 -11.12 12.00
N ALA A 314 13.73 -10.15 11.48
CA ALA A 314 13.78 -8.81 12.07
C ALA A 314 12.44 -8.09 11.99
N TYR A 315 11.75 -8.17 10.84
CA TYR A 315 10.42 -7.58 10.64
C TYR A 315 9.39 -8.19 11.60
N TYR A 316 9.34 -9.54 11.71
CA TYR A 316 8.38 -10.24 12.58
C TYR A 316 8.75 -10.20 14.08
N ILE A 317 9.82 -9.52 14.45
CA ILE A 317 10.10 -9.09 15.82
C ILE A 317 9.70 -7.62 16.00
N ILE A 318 10.14 -6.73 15.13
CA ILE A 318 9.88 -5.27 15.23
C ILE A 318 8.39 -4.97 15.09
N SER A 319 7.74 -5.44 14.02
CA SER A 319 6.35 -5.08 13.74
C SER A 319 5.36 -5.59 14.80
N PRO A 320 5.42 -6.83 15.33
CA PRO A 320 4.58 -7.24 16.45
C PRO A 320 4.88 -6.48 17.74
N SER A 321 6.15 -6.13 18.01
CA SER A 321 6.52 -5.34 19.18
C SER A 321 5.84 -3.97 19.16
N GLU A 322 5.92 -3.27 18.04
CA GLU A 322 5.24 -1.98 17.87
C GLU A 322 3.71 -2.12 17.86
N ALA A 323 3.18 -3.19 17.24
CA ALA A 323 1.76 -3.51 17.27
C ALA A 323 1.23 -3.72 18.70
N SER A 324 1.96 -4.45 19.54
CA SER A 324 1.54 -4.69 20.92
C SER A 324 1.38 -3.38 21.71
N ALA A 325 2.26 -2.41 21.49
CA ALA A 325 2.17 -1.09 22.08
C ALA A 325 1.05 -0.23 21.43
N ASN A 326 0.97 -0.20 20.10
CA ASN A 326 -0.04 0.58 19.37
C ASN A 326 -1.48 0.11 19.66
N LEU A 327 -1.72 -1.20 19.72
CA LEU A 327 -3.06 -1.76 19.92
C LEU A 327 -3.45 -1.83 21.39
N ALA A 328 -2.59 -1.45 22.34
CA ALA A 328 -2.91 -1.34 23.75
C ALA A 328 -4.03 -0.30 24.03
N ARG A 329 -4.16 0.71 23.15
CA ARG A 329 -5.21 1.75 23.26
C ARG A 329 -6.62 1.26 23.03
N PHE A 330 -6.79 0.11 22.39
CA PHE A 330 -8.11 -0.50 22.15
C PHE A 330 -8.49 -1.39 23.34
N ASP A 331 -9.01 -0.75 24.37
CA ASP A 331 -9.26 -1.33 25.69
C ASP A 331 -10.75 -1.67 25.96
N GLY A 332 -11.64 -1.30 25.04
CA GLY A 332 -13.07 -1.46 25.18
C GLY A 332 -13.73 -0.40 26.06
N ILE A 333 -13.04 0.70 26.39
CA ILE A 333 -13.50 1.75 27.28
C ILE A 333 -13.69 3.07 26.54
N LYS A 334 -12.62 3.55 25.87
CA LYS A 334 -12.60 4.90 25.27
C LYS A 334 -13.42 4.98 23.98
N TYR A 335 -13.32 3.98 23.13
CA TYR A 335 -14.01 3.91 21.83
C TYR A 335 -13.97 2.49 21.28
N GLY A 336 -14.79 2.21 20.27
CA GLY A 336 -14.89 0.90 19.65
C GLY A 336 -15.82 -0.05 20.39
N TYR A 337 -15.62 -1.34 20.16
CA TYR A 337 -16.41 -2.41 20.76
C TYR A 337 -16.10 -2.55 22.25
N SER A 338 -17.17 -2.61 23.05
CA SER A 338 -17.12 -2.92 24.49
C SER A 338 -18.07 -4.09 24.78
N GLU A 339 -17.55 -5.13 25.39
CA GLU A 339 -18.39 -6.27 25.81
C GLU A 339 -19.32 -5.85 26.96
N LYS A 340 -20.60 -6.24 26.85
CA LYS A 340 -21.62 -5.93 27.84
C LYS A 340 -21.68 -7.02 28.95
N GLY A 341 -22.24 -6.67 30.11
CA GLY A 341 -22.46 -7.63 31.22
C GLY A 341 -21.17 -7.96 31.97
N ASN A 342 -20.21 -7.08 31.97
CA ASN A 342 -18.95 -7.23 32.71
C ASN A 342 -19.14 -6.90 34.20
N GLN A 343 -18.42 -7.63 35.08
CA GLN A 343 -18.50 -7.46 36.53
C GLN A 343 -17.52 -6.40 37.05
N ASP A 344 -16.37 -6.28 36.39
CA ASP A 344 -15.32 -5.34 36.76
C ASP A 344 -14.54 -4.82 35.54
N LEU A 345 -13.59 -3.94 35.79
CA LEU A 345 -12.74 -3.32 34.76
C LEU A 345 -11.89 -4.34 34.00
N LEU A 346 -11.34 -5.34 34.71
CA LEU A 346 -10.51 -6.36 34.11
C LEU A 346 -11.33 -7.22 33.13
N ASP A 347 -12.57 -7.54 33.49
CA ASP A 347 -13.50 -8.24 32.61
C ASP A 347 -13.81 -7.46 31.34
N VAL A 348 -14.03 -6.14 31.43
CA VAL A 348 -14.23 -5.28 30.24
C VAL A 348 -13.04 -5.40 29.32
N TYR A 349 -11.85 -5.27 29.86
CA TYR A 349 -10.59 -5.30 29.10
C TYR A 349 -10.37 -6.65 28.42
N LEU A 350 -10.42 -7.74 29.19
CA LEU A 350 -10.17 -9.10 28.70
C LEU A 350 -11.20 -9.55 27.67
N LYS A 351 -12.48 -9.36 27.96
CA LYS A 351 -13.58 -9.83 27.11
C LYS A 351 -13.70 -9.00 25.83
N SER A 352 -13.57 -7.66 25.91
CA SER A 352 -13.64 -6.78 24.73
C SER A 352 -12.50 -7.07 23.77
N ARG A 353 -11.27 -7.17 24.24
CA ARG A 353 -10.11 -7.52 23.41
C ARG A 353 -10.18 -8.97 22.92
N GLY A 354 -10.60 -9.90 23.79
CA GLY A 354 -10.75 -11.32 23.46
C GLY A 354 -11.73 -11.58 22.32
N LYS A 355 -12.86 -10.87 22.28
CA LYS A 355 -13.89 -10.99 21.23
C LYS A 355 -13.66 -10.05 20.05
N GLY A 356 -13.11 -8.86 20.30
CA GLY A 356 -12.92 -7.81 19.31
C GLY A 356 -11.77 -8.05 18.36
N PHE A 357 -10.67 -8.68 18.80
CA PHE A 357 -9.52 -8.99 17.95
C PHE A 357 -9.58 -10.40 17.37
N GLY A 358 -9.19 -10.51 16.10
CA GLY A 358 -9.03 -11.79 15.41
C GLY A 358 -7.77 -12.56 15.82
N PRO A 359 -7.63 -13.82 15.35
CA PRO A 359 -6.54 -14.70 15.77
C PRO A 359 -5.13 -14.19 15.45
N GLU A 360 -4.92 -13.65 14.25
CA GLU A 360 -3.61 -13.15 13.82
C GLU A 360 -3.18 -11.92 14.62
N VAL A 361 -4.08 -10.99 14.87
CA VAL A 361 -3.83 -9.81 15.71
C VAL A 361 -3.44 -10.22 17.12
N LYS A 362 -4.18 -11.15 17.73
CA LYS A 362 -3.85 -11.70 19.06
C LYS A 362 -2.47 -12.33 19.09
N ARG A 363 -2.15 -13.14 18.07
CA ARG A 363 -0.83 -13.79 17.94
C ARG A 363 0.28 -12.74 17.93
N ARG A 364 0.15 -11.68 17.08
CA ARG A 364 1.17 -10.62 17.00
C ARG A 364 1.27 -9.77 18.27
N ILE A 365 0.17 -9.47 18.93
CA ILE A 365 0.19 -8.79 20.23
C ILE A 365 0.95 -9.63 21.25
N MET A 366 0.70 -10.94 21.34
CA MET A 366 1.40 -11.84 22.28
C MET A 366 2.90 -11.93 21.96
N LEU A 367 3.28 -12.11 20.69
CA LEU A 367 4.68 -12.15 20.24
C LEU A 367 5.40 -10.84 20.56
N GLY A 368 4.76 -9.70 20.29
CA GLY A 368 5.32 -8.38 20.56
C GLY A 368 5.50 -8.10 22.04
N THR A 369 4.50 -8.44 22.85
CA THR A 369 4.57 -8.31 24.32
C THR A 369 5.70 -9.16 24.87
N TYR A 370 5.88 -10.40 24.40
CA TYR A 370 6.97 -11.28 24.77
C TYR A 370 8.34 -10.68 24.39
N ALA A 371 8.48 -10.22 23.14
CA ALA A 371 9.75 -9.64 22.66
C ALA A 371 10.15 -8.35 23.39
N LEU A 372 9.19 -7.62 23.98
CA LEU A 372 9.43 -6.39 24.76
C LEU A 372 9.54 -6.65 26.27
N SER A 373 9.29 -7.88 26.75
CA SER A 373 9.32 -8.17 28.19
C SER A 373 10.74 -8.15 28.75
N SER A 374 10.82 -7.97 30.07
CA SER A 374 12.09 -7.94 30.80
C SER A 374 12.90 -9.23 30.56
N GLY A 375 14.20 -9.07 30.29
CA GLY A 375 15.10 -10.16 29.95
C GLY A 375 15.10 -10.61 28.49
N TYR A 376 14.09 -10.20 27.70
CA TYR A 376 13.99 -10.54 26.27
C TYR A 376 14.17 -9.34 25.33
N TYR A 377 13.99 -8.12 25.82
CA TYR A 377 14.11 -6.89 25.04
C TYR A 377 15.43 -6.78 24.29
N GLU A 378 16.57 -6.98 24.98
CA GLU A 378 17.90 -6.93 24.38
C GLU A 378 18.15 -8.08 23.42
N ALA A 379 17.66 -9.27 23.76
CA ALA A 379 17.89 -10.48 22.97
C ALA A 379 17.09 -10.49 21.66
N TYR A 380 15.89 -9.90 21.64
CA TYR A 380 15.01 -9.89 20.47
C TYR A 380 14.89 -8.50 19.85
N TYR A 381 14.24 -7.54 20.51
CA TYR A 381 13.88 -6.26 19.90
C TYR A 381 15.12 -5.42 19.56
N LEU A 382 16.03 -5.22 20.51
CA LEU A 382 17.24 -4.45 20.25
C LEU A 382 18.14 -5.12 19.22
N ARG A 383 18.22 -6.45 19.23
CA ARG A 383 18.97 -7.21 18.22
C ARG A 383 18.35 -7.06 16.83
N ALA A 384 17.02 -7.10 16.72
CA ALA A 384 16.31 -6.88 15.45
C ALA A 384 16.55 -5.46 14.93
N GLN A 385 16.57 -4.44 15.78
CA GLN A 385 16.93 -3.05 15.39
C GLN A 385 18.37 -2.94 14.87
N LYS A 386 19.33 -3.67 15.47
CA LYS A 386 20.71 -3.75 14.96
C LYS A 386 20.76 -4.40 13.56
N VAL A 387 20.01 -5.47 13.36
CA VAL A 387 19.87 -6.14 12.04
C VAL A 387 19.24 -5.20 11.03
N ARG A 388 18.20 -4.43 11.39
CA ARG A 388 17.62 -3.39 10.56
C ARG A 388 18.66 -2.41 10.01
N ASN A 389 19.58 -1.96 10.87
CA ASN A 389 20.67 -1.07 10.45
C ASN A 389 21.64 -1.75 9.47
N LEU A 390 21.95 -3.04 9.66
CA LEU A 390 22.80 -3.80 8.72
C LEU A 390 22.13 -3.90 7.34
N ILE A 391 20.83 -4.17 7.30
CA ILE A 391 20.05 -4.21 6.05
C ILE A 391 20.08 -2.85 5.36
N LYS A 392 19.83 -1.76 6.09
CA LYS A 392 19.90 -0.40 5.56
C LYS A 392 21.28 -0.10 4.95
N ASN A 393 22.34 -0.45 5.66
CA ASN A 393 23.72 -0.26 5.20
C ASN A 393 24.04 -1.05 3.90
N ASP A 394 23.44 -2.22 3.70
CA ASP A 394 23.60 -2.97 2.43
C ASP A 394 23.00 -2.18 1.27
N PHE A 395 21.78 -1.68 1.41
CA PHE A 395 21.17 -0.83 0.39
C PHE A 395 21.99 0.44 0.12
N GLU A 396 22.47 1.14 1.17
CA GLU A 396 23.29 2.34 1.01
C GLU A 396 24.58 2.07 0.23
N LYS A 397 25.23 0.92 0.46
CA LYS A 397 26.42 0.51 -0.30
C LYS A 397 26.10 0.24 -1.75
N VAL A 398 25.01 -0.46 -2.05
CA VAL A 398 24.60 -0.83 -3.39
C VAL A 398 24.19 0.41 -4.18
N PHE A 399 23.43 1.32 -3.59
CA PHE A 399 23.02 2.57 -4.25
C PHE A 399 24.15 3.57 -4.57
N LYS A 400 25.37 3.34 -4.09
CA LYS A 400 26.55 4.05 -4.58
C LYS A 400 26.92 3.64 -6.02
N LYS A 401 26.53 2.43 -6.45
CA LYS A 401 26.88 1.85 -7.75
C LYS A 401 25.74 1.94 -8.76
N VAL A 402 24.49 1.73 -8.30
CA VAL A 402 23.31 1.68 -9.14
C VAL A 402 22.30 2.79 -8.79
N ASP A 403 21.39 3.08 -9.71
CA ASP A 403 20.38 4.12 -9.53
C ASP A 403 19.04 3.52 -9.02
N VAL A 404 18.69 2.32 -9.48
CA VAL A 404 17.54 1.56 -9.02
C VAL A 404 17.90 0.09 -8.84
N LEU A 405 17.10 -0.62 -8.02
CA LEU A 405 17.13 -2.08 -7.95
C LEU A 405 15.85 -2.66 -8.58
N MET A 406 15.99 -3.82 -9.21
CA MET A 406 14.85 -4.58 -9.76
C MET A 406 14.79 -5.97 -9.16
N ALA A 407 13.61 -6.36 -8.68
CA ALA A 407 13.38 -7.63 -8.00
C ALA A 407 11.93 -8.10 -8.19
N PRO A 408 11.62 -9.39 -7.95
CA PRO A 408 10.24 -9.84 -7.80
C PRO A 408 9.55 -9.14 -6.63
N VAL A 409 8.24 -8.91 -6.72
CA VAL A 409 7.43 -8.46 -5.56
C VAL A 409 7.18 -9.65 -4.62
N SER A 410 6.84 -10.81 -5.19
CA SER A 410 6.59 -12.05 -4.46
C SER A 410 7.23 -13.23 -5.19
N PRO A 411 7.67 -14.28 -4.47
CA PRO A 411 8.13 -15.50 -5.09
C PRO A 411 7.00 -16.36 -5.69
N PHE A 412 5.74 -16.02 -5.39
CA PHE A 412 4.57 -16.82 -5.73
C PHE A 412 3.56 -16.04 -6.58
N LEU A 413 2.76 -16.78 -7.33
CA LEU A 413 1.50 -16.28 -7.89
C LEU A 413 0.42 -16.15 -6.80
N PRO A 414 -0.71 -15.43 -7.06
CA PRO A 414 -1.86 -15.44 -6.15
C PRO A 414 -2.29 -16.87 -5.81
N PHE A 415 -2.28 -17.24 -4.54
CA PHE A 415 -2.66 -18.57 -4.05
C PHE A 415 -4.18 -18.63 -3.75
N LYS A 416 -4.73 -19.82 -3.54
CA LYS A 416 -6.17 -20.00 -3.28
C LYS A 416 -6.54 -19.50 -1.88
N ILE A 417 -7.75 -19.01 -1.74
CA ILE A 417 -8.33 -18.63 -0.43
C ILE A 417 -8.33 -19.88 0.47
N GLY A 418 -7.84 -19.72 1.70
CA GLY A 418 -7.68 -20.78 2.70
C GLY A 418 -6.39 -21.58 2.61
N GLU A 419 -5.65 -21.51 1.52
CA GLU A 419 -4.49 -22.38 1.25
C GLU A 419 -3.35 -22.23 2.29
N ARG A 420 -3.18 -21.02 2.86
CA ARG A 420 -2.07 -20.72 3.79
C ARG A 420 -2.53 -20.27 5.18
N MET A 421 -3.82 -20.28 5.45
CA MET A 421 -4.38 -19.76 6.71
C MET A 421 -3.92 -20.54 7.95
N GLU A 422 -3.70 -21.84 7.81
CA GLU A 422 -3.27 -22.70 8.91
C GLU A 422 -1.76 -22.76 9.12
N ASP A 423 -0.97 -22.21 8.17
CA ASP A 423 0.50 -22.14 8.25
C ASP A 423 1.00 -20.69 8.23
N PRO A 424 1.12 -20.04 9.41
CA PRO A 424 1.61 -18.67 9.49
C PRO A 424 3.01 -18.47 8.89
N LEU A 425 3.88 -19.49 8.94
CA LEU A 425 5.24 -19.37 8.40
C LEU A 425 5.22 -19.32 6.88
N SER A 426 4.40 -20.14 6.22
CA SER A 426 4.25 -20.07 4.78
C SER A 426 3.62 -18.74 4.32
N MET A 427 2.70 -18.18 5.11
CA MET A 427 2.16 -16.85 4.87
C MET A 427 3.23 -15.76 4.99
N TYR A 428 4.11 -15.85 5.99
CA TYR A 428 5.19 -14.87 6.21
C TYR A 428 6.27 -14.90 5.12
N LEU A 429 6.40 -15.99 4.37
CA LEU A 429 7.31 -16.07 3.21
C LEU A 429 6.80 -15.27 2.00
N VAL A 430 5.52 -14.92 1.95
CA VAL A 430 4.95 -14.13 0.85
C VAL A 430 5.58 -12.74 0.78
N ASP A 431 5.97 -12.18 1.94
CA ASP A 431 6.55 -10.84 2.08
C ASP A 431 8.09 -10.81 2.01
N ILE A 432 8.74 -11.94 1.72
CA ILE A 432 10.22 -12.08 1.85
C ILE A 432 11.02 -11.06 1.04
N TYR A 433 10.48 -10.60 -0.10
CA TYR A 433 11.14 -9.62 -0.98
C TYR A 433 10.74 -8.18 -0.71
N THR A 434 9.74 -7.94 0.13
CA THR A 434 9.20 -6.60 0.36
C THR A 434 9.60 -6.01 1.71
N VAL A 435 9.69 -6.83 2.76
CA VAL A 435 9.94 -6.34 4.14
C VAL A 435 11.29 -5.64 4.33
N SER A 436 12.33 -6.05 3.61
CA SER A 436 13.66 -5.43 3.70
C SER A 436 13.64 -3.96 3.26
N ILE A 437 12.79 -3.61 2.30
CA ILE A 437 12.60 -2.25 1.80
C ILE A 437 11.95 -1.36 2.88
N ASN A 438 10.94 -1.90 3.60
CA ASN A 438 10.33 -1.18 4.72
C ASN A 438 11.32 -0.98 5.88
N LEU A 439 12.09 -2.02 6.24
CA LEU A 439 13.14 -1.93 7.26
C LEU A 439 14.17 -0.85 6.93
N ALA A 440 14.51 -0.69 5.65
CA ALA A 440 15.44 0.33 5.18
C ALA A 440 14.78 1.71 4.94
N GLY A 441 13.46 1.82 4.99
CA GLY A 441 12.72 3.06 4.77
C GLY A 441 12.66 3.55 3.31
N LEU A 442 12.98 2.68 2.34
CA LEU A 442 13.14 3.02 0.92
C LEU A 442 11.81 3.10 0.16
N PRO A 443 11.73 3.90 -0.92
CA PRO A 443 10.58 3.88 -1.82
C PRO A 443 10.66 2.67 -2.75
N ALA A 444 9.49 2.14 -3.15
CA ALA A 444 9.41 1.08 -4.15
C ALA A 444 8.08 1.10 -4.90
N LEU A 445 8.14 0.80 -6.19
CA LEU A 445 7.02 0.67 -7.11
C LEU A 445 6.80 -0.80 -7.46
N SER A 446 5.58 -1.29 -7.34
CA SER A 446 5.13 -2.54 -7.94
C SER A 446 4.51 -2.26 -9.31
N LEU A 447 5.04 -2.89 -10.34
CA LEU A 447 4.66 -2.67 -11.73
C LEU A 447 4.19 -4.00 -12.35
N PRO A 448 2.99 -4.12 -12.92
CA PRO A 448 2.58 -5.32 -13.64
C PRO A 448 3.37 -5.46 -14.94
N ILE A 449 4.00 -6.62 -15.15
CA ILE A 449 4.93 -6.84 -16.27
C ILE A 449 4.57 -8.05 -17.15
N GLY A 450 3.53 -8.78 -16.81
CA GLY A 450 3.10 -9.97 -17.53
C GLY A 450 2.12 -10.80 -16.71
N LYS A 451 1.78 -11.97 -17.25
CA LYS A 451 0.85 -12.93 -16.62
C LYS A 451 1.32 -14.36 -16.82
N VAL A 452 1.01 -15.23 -15.86
CA VAL A 452 1.04 -16.69 -16.00
C VAL A 452 -0.42 -17.15 -16.04
N GLY A 453 -0.87 -17.60 -17.20
CA GLY A 453 -2.31 -17.76 -17.45
C GLY A 453 -3.03 -16.41 -17.29
N ASN A 454 -4.01 -16.36 -16.39
CA ASN A 454 -4.73 -15.12 -16.08
C ASN A 454 -4.12 -14.34 -14.90
N LEU A 455 -3.14 -14.90 -14.21
CA LEU A 455 -2.61 -14.35 -12.96
C LEU A 455 -1.47 -13.37 -13.23
N PRO A 456 -1.57 -12.12 -12.75
CA PRO A 456 -0.55 -11.11 -12.96
C PRO A 456 0.77 -11.41 -12.23
N VAL A 457 1.86 -10.88 -12.77
CA VAL A 457 3.19 -10.89 -12.17
C VAL A 457 3.69 -9.46 -12.07
N GLY A 458 4.14 -9.05 -10.87
CA GLY A 458 4.67 -7.72 -10.60
C GLY A 458 6.19 -7.69 -10.46
N LEU A 459 6.83 -6.72 -11.11
CA LEU A 459 8.22 -6.32 -10.90
C LEU A 459 8.27 -5.24 -9.81
N GLN A 460 9.20 -5.36 -8.89
CA GLN A 460 9.49 -4.32 -7.91
C GLN A 460 10.67 -3.47 -8.38
N ILE A 461 10.46 -2.14 -8.50
CA ILE A 461 11.51 -1.16 -8.77
C ILE A 461 11.75 -0.40 -7.46
N ILE A 462 12.97 -0.47 -6.92
CA ILE A 462 13.33 0.10 -5.62
C ILE A 462 14.29 1.26 -5.86
N GLY A 463 14.03 2.41 -5.25
CA GLY A 463 14.83 3.63 -5.38
C GLY A 463 15.55 4.02 -4.10
N ARG A 464 16.37 5.08 -4.21
CA ARG A 464 16.96 5.76 -3.06
C ARG A 464 15.88 6.54 -2.30
N PRO A 465 16.12 6.84 -1.01
CA PRO A 465 15.18 7.68 -0.26
C PRO A 465 14.91 9.00 -0.97
N PHE A 466 13.63 9.34 -1.10
CA PHE A 466 13.12 10.58 -1.71
C PHE A 466 13.44 10.74 -3.21
N GLU A 467 13.77 9.64 -3.90
CA GLU A 467 13.91 9.59 -5.36
C GLU A 467 12.75 8.82 -6.02
N GLU A 468 11.51 9.04 -5.56
CA GLU A 468 10.30 8.44 -6.14
C GLU A 468 10.17 8.76 -7.63
N GLU A 469 10.60 9.92 -8.06
CA GLU A 469 10.57 10.33 -9.47
C GLU A 469 11.37 9.36 -10.36
N VAL A 470 12.56 8.94 -9.93
CA VAL A 470 13.40 8.01 -10.68
C VAL A 470 12.72 6.64 -10.87
N ILE A 471 12.10 6.10 -9.82
CA ILE A 471 11.40 4.81 -9.92
C ILE A 471 10.12 4.92 -10.75
N LEU A 472 9.41 6.06 -10.68
CA LEU A 472 8.22 6.32 -11.49
C LEU A 472 8.59 6.50 -12.97
N GLU A 473 9.62 7.25 -13.31
CA GLU A 473 10.11 7.37 -14.69
C GLU A 473 10.59 6.02 -15.25
N THR A 474 11.27 5.23 -14.41
CA THR A 474 11.68 3.86 -14.77
C THR A 474 10.47 2.99 -15.06
N GLY A 475 9.41 3.04 -14.25
CA GLY A 475 8.16 2.33 -14.47
C GLY A 475 7.42 2.80 -15.72
N ASN A 476 7.31 4.12 -15.93
CA ASN A 476 6.68 4.73 -17.12
C ASN A 476 7.35 4.28 -18.43
N PHE A 477 8.67 4.11 -18.42
CA PHE A 477 9.37 3.56 -19.59
C PHE A 477 8.84 2.17 -19.96
N PHE A 478 8.62 1.28 -18.99
CA PHE A 478 8.13 -0.07 -19.24
C PHE A 478 6.68 -0.08 -19.75
N GLU A 479 5.81 0.76 -19.18
CA GLU A 479 4.41 0.85 -19.61
C GLU A 479 4.27 1.35 -21.06
N LYS A 480 5.20 2.19 -21.53
CA LYS A 480 5.17 2.77 -22.88
C LYS A 480 5.95 1.96 -23.92
N SER A 481 6.68 0.91 -23.52
CA SER A 481 7.48 0.04 -24.37
C SER A 481 6.75 -1.29 -24.66
#